data_8b9aac6ec66c0325c0f7cef85a03b5e2
#
_entry.id   8b9aac6ec66c0325c0f7cef85a03b5e2
#
_cell.length_a   1.000
_cell.length_b   1.000
_cell.length_c   1.000
_cell.angle_alpha   90.00
_cell.angle_beta   90.00
_cell.angle_gamma   90.00
#
_symmetry.space_group_name_H-M   'P 1'
#
loop_
_entity.id
_entity.type
_entity.pdbx_description
1 polymer ?
#
loop_
_entity_poly.entity_id
_entity_poly.type
_entity_poly.pdbx_seq_one_letter_code
_entity_poly.pdbx_strand_id
1 'polypeptide(L)'
;MILSRQSEGWDIKLIKKNKSSLLIKIFIVTFLLTSLCCMITYGIISWLLPKTYSTSLDAGLDSAVNSLLAQVENRTPIGSGNLFDEFVMNQNGVLIQLFDSSNREIELPSQNSTTFPVFVTSGIAIETDDSAAYRATHNYIFTFADTNNVYTLSVAGSAQEVNLLKDTLGGIFLILIFVILLVAVLASIVYSYYVTRPVLRISNVSKRMSELDFSWRCEENRTDELGILACSLNEMSQKLSVSMTDLKCANEKLQADIERERALEQAQLDFFSAVSHELKTPITVIKGQTEGMLLNIGDYQDRNKYLARSLEVINTMENMVQEILTVSRMKSSKVELKKETIQFSNMLKQEYALFEDLIIQKGIDWNENIASDLSVIGDKALIKKVINNLISNAISYSPEGSSIYLTAFAKDGAVQFLVENTGVHIPDSEIPKLFDAFYRVEHSRNKKTGGSGLGLYIVKTILEQHQAEYSIINTERGVLFTIQF
;
A
#
# COMPACT_ATOMS: atom_id res chain seq x y z
N MET A 1 27.46 4.71 4.44
CA MET A 1 26.31 5.62 4.41
C MET A 1 26.51 6.80 3.41
N ILE A 2 27.17 6.60 2.25
CA ILE A 2 27.45 7.66 1.25
C ILE A 2 27.13 7.23 -0.21
N LEU A 3 26.64 6.02 -0.47
CA LEU A 3 26.39 5.50 -1.83
C LEU A 3 24.92 5.41 -2.26
N SER A 4 23.95 5.89 -1.47
CA SER A 4 22.51 5.78 -1.82
C SER A 4 21.84 7.05 -2.35
N ARG A 5 22.56 8.17 -2.54
CA ARG A 5 21.96 9.46 -2.97
C ARG A 5 22.10 9.82 -4.45
N GLN A 6 22.82 9.03 -5.25
CA GLN A 6 23.02 9.35 -6.68
C GLN A 6 22.06 8.66 -7.66
N SER A 7 21.29 7.65 -7.24
CA SER A 7 20.33 6.96 -8.12
C SER A 7 18.95 7.64 -8.24
N GLU A 8 18.54 8.42 -7.25
CA GLU A 8 17.21 9.09 -7.27
C GLU A 8 17.11 10.28 -8.23
N GLY A 9 18.23 10.90 -8.61
CA GLY A 9 18.23 12.08 -9.49
C GLY A 9 18.01 11.79 -10.97
N TRP A 10 18.28 10.57 -11.43
CA TRP A 10 18.17 10.18 -12.85
C TRP A 10 16.78 9.69 -13.24
N ASP A 11 16.08 9.00 -12.34
CA ASP A 11 14.74 8.46 -12.60
C ASP A 11 13.66 9.57 -12.67
N ILE A 12 13.81 10.64 -11.89
CA ILE A 12 12.83 11.74 -11.87
C ILE A 12 12.89 12.56 -13.17
N LYS A 13 14.06 12.69 -13.82
CA LYS A 13 14.20 13.39 -15.11
C LYS A 13 13.66 12.60 -16.30
N LEU A 14 13.80 11.28 -16.31
CA LEU A 14 13.27 10.40 -17.36
C LEU A 14 11.73 10.30 -17.30
N ILE A 15 11.14 10.28 -16.13
CA ILE A 15 9.68 10.22 -15.93
C ILE A 15 9.01 11.56 -16.30
N LYS A 16 9.69 12.70 -16.09
CA LYS A 16 9.16 14.02 -16.48
C LYS A 16 9.16 14.25 -17.99
N LYS A 17 10.09 13.63 -18.75
CA LYS A 17 10.17 13.71 -20.21
C LYS A 17 9.12 12.86 -20.92
N ASN A 18 8.55 11.84 -20.27
CA ASN A 18 7.57 10.93 -20.88
C ASN A 18 6.09 11.29 -20.60
N LYS A 19 5.78 12.19 -19.65
CA LYS A 19 4.40 12.58 -19.34
C LYS A 19 3.69 13.40 -20.42
N SER A 20 4.42 14.19 -21.22
CA SER A 20 3.88 14.89 -22.40
C SER A 20 3.75 13.98 -23.63
N SER A 21 4.44 12.83 -23.63
CA SER A 21 4.57 11.93 -24.79
C SER A 21 3.30 11.11 -25.06
N LEU A 22 2.57 10.63 -24.06
CA LEU A 22 1.41 9.73 -24.32
C LEU A 22 0.21 10.48 -24.89
N LEU A 23 -0.14 11.63 -24.30
CA LEU A 23 -1.20 12.50 -24.82
C LEU A 23 -0.90 12.95 -26.25
N ILE A 24 0.33 13.42 -26.49
CA ILE A 24 0.77 13.87 -27.81
C ILE A 24 0.80 12.70 -28.81
N LYS A 25 1.27 11.51 -28.40
CA LYS A 25 1.29 10.32 -29.27
C LYS A 25 -0.11 9.88 -29.66
N ILE A 26 -1.05 9.82 -28.72
CA ILE A 26 -2.43 9.45 -29.01
C ILE A 26 -3.09 10.50 -29.89
N PHE A 27 -2.88 11.80 -29.60
CA PHE A 27 -3.35 12.88 -30.47
C PHE A 27 -2.82 12.74 -31.90
N ILE A 28 -1.53 12.53 -32.06
CA ILE A 28 -0.91 12.38 -33.40
C ILE A 28 -1.48 11.15 -34.12
N VAL A 29 -1.62 10.00 -33.44
CA VAL A 29 -2.14 8.78 -34.05
C VAL A 29 -3.61 8.95 -34.47
N THR A 30 -4.48 9.49 -33.62
CA THR A 30 -5.89 9.73 -33.94
C THR A 30 -6.03 10.78 -35.06
N PHE A 31 -5.25 11.85 -35.00
CA PHE A 31 -5.20 12.87 -36.05
C PHE A 31 -4.77 12.30 -37.42
N LEU A 32 -3.67 11.53 -37.43
CA LEU A 32 -3.19 10.89 -38.66
C LEU A 32 -4.19 9.90 -39.24
N LEU A 33 -4.83 9.09 -38.38
CA LEU A 33 -5.79 8.08 -38.80
C LEU A 33 -7.05 8.72 -39.38
N THR A 34 -7.61 9.74 -38.73
CA THR A 34 -8.78 10.48 -39.23
C THR A 34 -8.45 11.26 -40.50
N SER A 35 -7.30 11.92 -40.56
CA SER A 35 -6.83 12.63 -41.73
C SER A 35 -6.62 11.69 -42.93
N LEU A 36 -6.00 10.53 -42.70
CA LEU A 36 -5.81 9.50 -43.73
C LEU A 36 -7.15 8.96 -44.27
N CYS A 37 -8.07 8.63 -43.38
CA CYS A 37 -9.40 8.16 -43.75
C CYS A 37 -10.14 9.18 -44.62
N CYS A 38 -10.11 10.45 -44.24
CA CYS A 38 -10.75 11.52 -45.01
C CYS A 38 -10.05 11.78 -46.32
N MET A 39 -8.71 11.70 -46.39
CA MET A 39 -7.97 11.80 -47.68
C MET A 39 -8.33 10.67 -48.64
N ILE A 40 -8.42 9.43 -48.13
CA ILE A 40 -8.78 8.28 -48.95
C ILE A 40 -10.23 8.45 -49.48
N THR A 41 -11.19 8.79 -48.63
CA THR A 41 -12.59 9.00 -49.04
C THR A 41 -12.73 10.11 -50.01
N TYR A 42 -12.07 11.25 -49.79
CA TYR A 42 -12.06 12.36 -50.77
C TYR A 42 -11.41 11.94 -52.07
N GLY A 43 -10.28 11.24 -52.03
CA GLY A 43 -9.58 10.75 -53.22
C GLY A 43 -10.46 9.84 -54.09
N ILE A 44 -11.21 8.90 -53.42
CA ILE A 44 -12.18 8.01 -54.11
C ILE A 44 -13.29 8.84 -54.76
N ILE A 45 -13.88 9.79 -54.05
CA ILE A 45 -14.96 10.63 -54.57
C ILE A 45 -14.44 11.48 -55.74
N SER A 46 -13.31 12.17 -55.59
CA SER A 46 -12.72 13.03 -56.63
C SER A 46 -12.34 12.26 -57.90
N TRP A 47 -11.97 10.99 -57.78
CA TRP A 47 -11.64 10.12 -58.90
C TRP A 47 -12.89 9.48 -59.54
N LEU A 48 -13.82 8.99 -58.72
CA LEU A 48 -14.96 8.20 -59.20
C LEU A 48 -16.13 9.07 -59.73
N LEU A 49 -16.42 10.19 -59.04
CA LEU A 49 -17.59 11.03 -59.35
C LEU A 49 -17.51 11.66 -60.72
N PRO A 50 -16.41 12.28 -61.18
CA PRO A 50 -16.31 12.81 -62.54
C PRO A 50 -16.42 11.72 -63.60
N LYS A 51 -15.89 10.52 -63.33
CA LYS A 51 -15.94 9.38 -64.24
C LYS A 51 -17.37 8.85 -64.41
N THR A 52 -18.07 8.61 -63.28
CA THR A 52 -19.47 8.13 -63.33
C THR A 52 -20.40 9.18 -63.93
N TYR A 53 -20.19 10.45 -63.61
CA TYR A 53 -20.95 11.57 -64.20
C TYR A 53 -20.74 11.68 -65.72
N SER A 54 -19.49 11.59 -66.21
CA SER A 54 -19.22 11.53 -67.67
C SER A 54 -19.92 10.36 -68.29
N THR A 55 -19.84 9.14 -67.76
CA THR A 55 -20.50 7.96 -68.31
C THR A 55 -22.03 8.12 -68.38
N SER A 56 -22.61 8.73 -67.34
CA SER A 56 -24.08 8.99 -67.31
C SER A 56 -24.49 10.03 -68.38
N LEU A 57 -23.68 11.07 -68.57
CA LEU A 57 -23.93 12.05 -69.61
C LEU A 57 -23.80 11.45 -71.02
N ASP A 58 -22.80 10.56 -71.22
CA ASP A 58 -22.62 9.86 -72.50
C ASP A 58 -23.77 8.91 -72.78
N ALA A 59 -24.25 8.15 -71.81
CA ALA A 59 -25.42 7.28 -71.96
C ALA A 59 -26.72 8.08 -72.27
N GLY A 60 -26.86 9.25 -71.62
CA GLY A 60 -27.97 10.17 -71.94
C GLY A 60 -27.90 10.70 -73.39
N LEU A 61 -26.68 11.08 -73.84
CA LEU A 61 -26.44 11.54 -75.16
C LEU A 61 -26.68 10.44 -76.23
N ASP A 62 -26.20 9.22 -75.99
CA ASP A 62 -26.43 8.05 -76.83
C ASP A 62 -27.95 7.76 -76.98
N SER A 63 -28.72 7.82 -75.91
CA SER A 63 -30.16 7.66 -75.95
C SER A 63 -30.86 8.75 -76.81
N ALA A 64 -30.41 9.99 -76.62
CA ALA A 64 -30.98 11.13 -77.41
C ALA A 64 -30.64 11.05 -78.90
N VAL A 65 -29.41 10.66 -79.23
CA VAL A 65 -28.96 10.48 -80.65
C VAL A 65 -29.70 9.34 -81.31
N ASN A 66 -29.86 8.18 -80.62
CA ASN A 66 -30.63 7.04 -81.16
C ASN A 66 -32.06 7.43 -81.40
N SER A 67 -32.69 8.22 -80.53
CA SER A 67 -34.04 8.74 -80.75
C SER A 67 -34.12 9.70 -81.93
N LEU A 68 -33.14 10.52 -82.13
CA LEU A 68 -33.01 11.40 -83.28
C LEU A 68 -32.93 10.56 -84.59
N LEU A 69 -32.00 9.61 -84.62
CA LEU A 69 -31.74 8.81 -85.83
C LEU A 69 -32.96 7.98 -86.20
N ALA A 70 -33.69 7.39 -85.28
CA ALA A 70 -34.94 6.67 -85.52
C ALA A 70 -35.99 7.55 -86.19
N GLN A 71 -35.95 8.87 -86.01
CA GLN A 71 -36.88 9.80 -86.68
C GLN A 71 -36.34 10.27 -87.99
N VAL A 72 -35.05 10.39 -88.13
CA VAL A 72 -34.33 10.87 -89.37
C VAL A 72 -34.35 9.80 -90.46
N GLU A 73 -34.24 8.50 -90.12
CA GLU A 73 -34.23 7.39 -91.08
C GLU A 73 -35.54 7.27 -91.87
N ASN A 74 -36.60 7.83 -91.36
CA ASN A 74 -37.90 7.84 -91.99
C ASN A 74 -38.20 9.11 -92.79
N ARG A 75 -37.18 10.02 -92.95
CA ARG A 75 -37.36 11.30 -93.56
C ARG A 75 -36.27 11.56 -94.67
N THR A 76 -36.60 12.45 -95.59
CA THR A 76 -35.65 12.95 -96.59
C THR A 76 -34.63 13.88 -95.90
N PRO A 77 -33.42 14.08 -96.47
CA PRO A 77 -32.41 15.02 -95.94
C PRO A 77 -33.02 16.41 -95.67
N ILE A 78 -33.75 16.97 -96.60
CA ILE A 78 -34.42 18.29 -96.49
C ILE A 78 -35.50 18.30 -95.43
N GLY A 79 -36.23 17.21 -95.29
CA GLY A 79 -37.32 17.06 -94.26
C GLY A 79 -36.81 16.79 -92.81
N SER A 80 -35.56 16.49 -92.62
CA SER A 80 -34.96 16.18 -91.32
C SER A 80 -34.27 17.41 -90.62
N GLY A 81 -34.20 18.57 -91.37
CA GLY A 81 -33.48 19.77 -90.84
C GLY A 81 -34.00 20.27 -89.50
N ASN A 82 -35.37 20.24 -89.25
CA ASN A 82 -35.95 20.65 -88.00
C ASN A 82 -35.53 19.75 -86.84
N LEU A 83 -35.33 18.47 -87.08
CA LEU A 83 -34.96 17.51 -86.05
C LEU A 83 -33.52 17.71 -85.55
N PHE A 84 -32.59 18.02 -86.46
CA PHE A 84 -31.23 18.37 -86.12
C PHE A 84 -31.13 19.73 -85.43
N ASP A 85 -31.91 20.72 -85.87
CA ASP A 85 -31.96 22.01 -85.19
C ASP A 85 -32.52 21.92 -83.81
N GLU A 86 -33.59 21.18 -83.62
CA GLU A 86 -34.18 20.91 -82.27
C GLU A 86 -33.24 20.11 -81.36
N PHE A 87 -32.53 19.14 -81.93
CA PHE A 87 -31.56 18.34 -81.16
C PHE A 87 -30.38 19.23 -80.67
N VAL A 88 -29.82 20.06 -81.49
CA VAL A 88 -28.73 21.00 -81.16
C VAL A 88 -29.20 22.01 -80.10
N MET A 89 -30.46 22.48 -80.18
CA MET A 89 -31.03 23.40 -79.21
C MET A 89 -31.25 22.76 -77.84
N ASN A 90 -31.71 21.49 -77.82
CA ASN A 90 -32.06 20.79 -76.62
C ASN A 90 -30.84 20.15 -75.88
N GLN A 91 -29.75 19.99 -76.66
CA GLN A 91 -28.50 19.41 -76.11
C GLN A 91 -27.39 20.51 -76.06
N ASN A 92 -27.31 21.17 -74.91
CA ASN A 92 -26.31 22.23 -74.68
C ASN A 92 -24.88 21.71 -74.81
N GLY A 93 -24.08 22.36 -75.69
CA GLY A 93 -22.65 22.11 -75.79
C GLY A 93 -22.28 20.78 -76.47
N VAL A 94 -23.16 20.25 -77.32
CA VAL A 94 -22.87 19.08 -78.15
C VAL A 94 -22.32 19.51 -79.48
N LEU A 95 -21.19 18.92 -79.90
CA LEU A 95 -20.63 19.06 -81.25
C LEU A 95 -21.20 17.92 -82.10
N ILE A 96 -21.76 18.28 -83.27
CA ILE A 96 -22.30 17.31 -84.22
C ILE A 96 -21.64 17.57 -85.56
N GLN A 97 -21.17 16.50 -86.18
CA GLN A 97 -20.60 16.52 -87.54
C GLN A 97 -21.21 15.40 -88.39
N LEU A 98 -21.53 15.66 -89.62
CA LEU A 98 -22.09 14.68 -90.52
C LEU A 98 -21.10 14.39 -91.64
N PHE A 99 -20.86 13.08 -91.88
CA PHE A 99 -19.93 12.61 -92.91
C PHE A 99 -20.69 11.75 -93.94
N ASP A 100 -20.27 11.86 -95.19
CA ASP A 100 -20.74 11.02 -96.28
C ASP A 100 -20.03 9.66 -96.34
N SER A 101 -20.47 8.76 -97.21
CA SER A 101 -19.84 7.45 -97.42
C SER A 101 -18.37 7.49 -97.87
N SER A 102 -17.87 8.64 -98.27
CA SER A 102 -16.47 8.91 -98.59
C SER A 102 -15.70 9.55 -97.47
N ASN A 103 -16.27 9.62 -96.28
CA ASN A 103 -15.71 10.25 -95.08
C ASN A 103 -15.40 11.79 -95.29
N ARG A 104 -16.23 12.46 -96.11
CA ARG A 104 -16.18 13.91 -96.29
C ARG A 104 -17.24 14.52 -95.38
N GLU A 105 -16.87 15.55 -94.66
CA GLU A 105 -17.81 16.31 -93.84
C GLU A 105 -18.83 17.04 -94.77
N ILE A 106 -20.09 16.90 -94.46
CA ILE A 106 -21.18 17.57 -95.21
C ILE A 106 -21.98 18.45 -94.26
N GLU A 107 -22.54 19.54 -94.80
CA GLU A 107 -23.39 20.44 -94.01
C GLU A 107 -24.61 19.66 -93.43
N LEU A 108 -24.89 19.88 -92.13
CA LEU A 108 -26.08 19.37 -91.53
C LEU A 108 -27.32 19.98 -92.20
N PRO A 109 -28.34 19.12 -92.45
CA PRO A 109 -29.63 19.66 -92.89
C PRO A 109 -30.18 20.60 -91.82
N SER A 110 -30.47 21.88 -92.23
CA SER A 110 -31.08 22.87 -91.30
C SER A 110 -32.13 23.65 -92.05
N GLN A 111 -33.24 23.97 -91.41
CA GLN A 111 -34.30 24.84 -92.01
C GLN A 111 -33.95 26.35 -91.84
N ASN A 112 -33.13 26.70 -90.89
CA ASN A 112 -32.78 28.10 -90.57
C ASN A 112 -31.27 28.35 -90.70
N SER A 113 -30.81 28.49 -91.94
CA SER A 113 -29.37 28.76 -92.25
C SER A 113 -28.86 30.14 -91.80
N THR A 114 -29.64 30.94 -91.05
CA THR A 114 -29.26 32.32 -90.65
C THR A 114 -29.09 32.54 -89.14
N THR A 115 -29.33 31.52 -88.26
CA THR A 115 -29.46 31.87 -86.84
C THR A 115 -28.52 31.11 -85.89
N PHE A 116 -27.71 30.18 -86.33
CA PHE A 116 -26.76 29.52 -85.47
C PHE A 116 -25.32 29.73 -85.89
N PRO A 117 -24.40 30.07 -85.00
CA PRO A 117 -23.01 29.92 -85.29
C PRO A 117 -22.72 28.41 -85.34
N VAL A 118 -23.01 27.82 -86.52
CA VAL A 118 -22.36 26.54 -86.83
C VAL A 118 -20.88 26.89 -86.93
N PHE A 119 -20.12 26.45 -85.98
CA PHE A 119 -18.68 26.41 -86.11
C PHE A 119 -18.37 25.39 -87.21
N VAL A 120 -18.54 25.89 -88.48
CA VAL A 120 -18.01 25.23 -89.67
C VAL A 120 -16.51 25.41 -89.56
N THR A 121 -15.82 24.58 -88.98
CA THR A 121 -14.40 24.41 -89.19
C THR A 121 -14.26 23.69 -90.53
N SER A 122 -14.21 24.48 -91.63
CA SER A 122 -13.76 23.97 -92.90
C SER A 122 -12.39 23.31 -92.76
N GLY A 123 -12.38 22.00 -92.91
CA GLY A 123 -11.28 21.18 -93.35
C GLY A 123 -9.91 21.39 -92.72
N ILE A 124 -9.81 21.38 -91.38
CA ILE A 124 -8.51 21.15 -90.75
C ILE A 124 -8.81 20.08 -89.69
N ALA A 125 -8.20 18.89 -89.82
CA ALA A 125 -8.07 17.96 -88.76
C ALA A 125 -7.79 18.73 -87.47
N ILE A 126 -8.62 18.57 -86.45
CA ILE A 126 -8.40 19.19 -85.12
C ILE A 126 -7.10 18.64 -84.55
N GLU A 127 -5.98 19.15 -85.03
CA GLU A 127 -4.67 19.11 -84.42
C GLU A 127 -4.42 20.42 -83.64
N THR A 128 -5.35 20.86 -82.86
CA THR A 128 -5.12 22.01 -82.03
C THR A 128 -5.82 21.79 -80.70
N ASP A 129 -5.08 21.81 -79.68
CA ASP A 129 -5.21 22.16 -78.26
C ASP A 129 -6.59 22.17 -77.60
N ASP A 130 -7.68 21.93 -78.33
CA ASP A 130 -9.08 21.93 -77.91
C ASP A 130 -9.67 20.50 -77.63
N SER A 131 -8.84 19.45 -77.68
CA SER A 131 -9.27 18.09 -77.33
C SER A 131 -9.71 18.00 -75.81
N ALA A 132 -9.37 19.03 -75.03
CA ALA A 132 -9.82 19.21 -73.67
C ALA A 132 -11.28 19.73 -73.54
N ALA A 133 -11.84 20.29 -74.66
CA ALA A 133 -13.20 20.87 -74.63
C ALA A 133 -14.32 19.86 -74.78
N TYR A 134 -14.07 18.72 -75.38
CA TYR A 134 -15.08 17.69 -75.67
C TYR A 134 -14.73 16.36 -75.04
N ARG A 135 -15.77 15.55 -74.73
CA ARG A 135 -15.66 14.16 -74.30
C ARG A 135 -15.41 13.24 -75.51
N ALA A 136 -15.36 11.94 -75.27
CA ALA A 136 -15.17 10.98 -76.39
C ALA A 136 -16.20 11.17 -77.51
N THR A 137 -15.75 11.11 -78.72
CA THR A 137 -16.60 11.22 -79.91
C THR A 137 -17.25 9.84 -80.16
N HIS A 138 -18.56 9.83 -80.34
CA HIS A 138 -19.33 8.68 -80.72
C HIS A 138 -19.81 8.77 -82.11
N ASN A 139 -19.61 7.75 -82.95
CA ASN A 139 -19.99 7.68 -84.35
C ASN A 139 -21.17 6.77 -84.53
N TYR A 140 -22.22 7.31 -85.19
CA TYR A 140 -23.46 6.57 -85.44
C TYR A 140 -23.65 6.53 -87.00
N ILE A 141 -23.98 5.35 -87.49
CA ILE A 141 -24.21 5.06 -88.91
C ILE A 141 -25.71 5.00 -89.18
N PHE A 142 -26.16 5.77 -90.20
CA PHE A 142 -27.59 5.79 -90.54
C PHE A 142 -27.80 6.06 -92.05
N THR A 143 -29.05 5.92 -92.52
CA THR A 143 -29.45 6.21 -93.92
C THR A 143 -30.71 7.08 -93.91
N PHE A 144 -30.86 7.98 -94.90
CA PHE A 144 -32.11 8.72 -95.11
C PHE A 144 -33.07 7.93 -96.00
N ALA A 145 -34.40 8.16 -95.87
CA ALA A 145 -35.46 7.37 -96.55
C ALA A 145 -35.31 7.40 -98.12
N ASP A 146 -34.81 8.43 -98.75
CA ASP A 146 -34.69 8.63 -100.21
C ASP A 146 -33.37 8.27 -100.80
N THR A 147 -32.33 7.86 -99.98
CA THR A 147 -31.02 7.63 -100.50
C THR A 147 -30.47 6.30 -99.97
N ASN A 148 -29.81 5.55 -100.88
CA ASN A 148 -29.08 4.31 -100.47
C ASN A 148 -27.66 4.63 -99.89
N ASN A 149 -27.39 5.90 -99.67
CA ASN A 149 -26.10 6.35 -99.21
C ASN A 149 -26.05 6.21 -97.67
N VAL A 150 -24.95 5.71 -97.19
CA VAL A 150 -24.65 5.58 -95.71
C VAL A 150 -24.03 6.86 -95.22
N TYR A 151 -24.51 7.41 -94.17
CA TYR A 151 -24.02 8.57 -93.49
C TYR A 151 -23.50 8.24 -92.09
N THR A 152 -22.49 8.98 -91.68
CA THR A 152 -21.95 8.82 -90.29
C THR A 152 -22.15 10.15 -89.57
N LEU A 153 -22.93 10.06 -88.47
CA LEU A 153 -23.14 11.14 -87.52
C LEU A 153 -22.11 11.04 -86.42
N SER A 154 -21.19 11.98 -86.30
CA SER A 154 -20.20 12.08 -85.24
C SER A 154 -20.72 13.06 -84.21
N VAL A 155 -20.85 12.59 -82.94
CA VAL A 155 -21.42 13.37 -81.82
C VAL A 155 -20.44 13.37 -80.68
N ALA A 156 -20.07 14.55 -80.19
CA ALA A 156 -19.23 14.68 -78.99
C ALA A 156 -19.87 15.65 -78.01
N GLY A 157 -20.01 15.19 -76.73
CA GLY A 157 -20.53 16.02 -75.66
C GLY A 157 -19.50 16.98 -75.10
N SER A 158 -19.90 18.16 -74.61
CA SER A 158 -19.03 19.10 -73.94
C SER A 158 -18.35 18.50 -72.67
N ALA A 159 -17.05 18.71 -72.60
CA ALA A 159 -16.30 18.37 -71.35
C ALA A 159 -16.42 19.46 -70.29
N GLN A 160 -17.01 20.61 -70.56
CA GLN A 160 -17.09 21.77 -69.68
C GLN A 160 -17.80 21.45 -68.36
N GLU A 161 -18.90 20.71 -68.38
CA GLU A 161 -19.63 20.32 -67.16
C GLU A 161 -18.81 19.41 -66.27
N VAL A 162 -18.06 18.45 -66.83
CA VAL A 162 -17.20 17.54 -66.07
C VAL A 162 -15.98 18.30 -65.51
N ASN A 163 -15.43 19.25 -66.26
CA ASN A 163 -14.33 20.09 -65.80
C ASN A 163 -14.77 21.03 -64.66
N LEU A 164 -15.98 21.66 -64.82
CA LEU A 164 -16.57 22.49 -63.76
C LEU A 164 -16.79 21.69 -62.47
N LEU A 165 -17.23 20.41 -62.58
CA LEU A 165 -17.37 19.51 -61.44
C LEU A 165 -16.02 19.26 -60.77
N LYS A 166 -14.94 19.01 -61.53
CA LYS A 166 -13.56 18.82 -60.99
C LYS A 166 -13.06 20.06 -60.26
N ASP A 167 -13.26 21.25 -60.85
CA ASP A 167 -12.83 22.51 -60.24
C ASP A 167 -13.61 22.83 -58.96
N THR A 168 -14.92 22.55 -58.97
CA THR A 168 -15.78 22.70 -57.78
C THR A 168 -15.35 21.76 -56.66
N LEU A 169 -15.05 20.49 -56.97
CA LEU A 169 -14.50 19.53 -56.00
C LEU A 169 -13.14 20.02 -55.45
N GLY A 170 -12.25 20.57 -56.32
CA GLY A 170 -10.99 21.16 -55.90
C GLY A 170 -11.15 22.32 -54.91
N GLY A 171 -12.15 23.19 -55.12
CA GLY A 171 -12.47 24.28 -54.19
C GLY A 171 -13.01 23.80 -52.86
N ILE A 172 -13.86 22.78 -52.83
CA ILE A 172 -14.38 22.19 -51.63
C ILE A 172 -13.29 21.51 -50.78
N PHE A 173 -12.21 21.04 -51.41
CA PHE A 173 -11.10 20.37 -50.71
C PHE A 173 -10.47 21.22 -49.60
N LEU A 174 -10.26 22.52 -49.80
CA LEU A 174 -9.72 23.42 -48.78
C LEU A 174 -10.65 23.54 -47.55
N ILE A 175 -11.96 23.65 -47.81
CA ILE A 175 -12.96 23.72 -46.76
C ILE A 175 -12.99 22.39 -45.99
N LEU A 176 -12.92 21.28 -46.69
CA LEU A 176 -12.91 19.93 -46.10
C LEU A 176 -11.70 19.72 -45.18
N ILE A 177 -10.49 20.15 -45.60
CA ILE A 177 -9.28 20.07 -44.74
C ILE A 177 -9.50 20.84 -43.46
N PHE A 178 -10.06 22.05 -43.50
CA PHE A 178 -10.32 22.85 -42.31
C PHE A 178 -11.31 22.18 -41.36
N VAL A 179 -12.38 21.61 -41.87
CA VAL A 179 -13.40 20.87 -41.09
C VAL A 179 -12.78 19.62 -40.44
N ILE A 180 -11.97 18.86 -41.19
CA ILE A 180 -11.27 17.68 -40.67
C ILE A 180 -10.38 18.05 -39.50
N LEU A 181 -9.60 19.13 -39.67
CA LEU A 181 -8.67 19.62 -38.63
C LEU A 181 -9.44 20.03 -37.37
N LEU A 182 -10.55 20.74 -37.52
CA LEU A 182 -11.43 21.12 -36.41
C LEU A 182 -11.99 19.91 -35.69
N VAL A 183 -12.55 18.93 -36.39
CA VAL A 183 -13.11 17.71 -35.82
C VAL A 183 -12.03 16.88 -35.14
N ALA A 184 -10.84 16.76 -35.71
CA ALA A 184 -9.71 16.06 -35.12
C ALA A 184 -9.26 16.69 -33.80
N VAL A 185 -9.21 18.01 -33.72
CA VAL A 185 -8.91 18.73 -32.47
C VAL A 185 -9.97 18.48 -31.41
N LEU A 186 -11.24 18.62 -31.75
CA LEU A 186 -12.35 18.35 -30.81
C LEU A 186 -12.36 16.90 -30.33
N ALA A 187 -12.22 15.94 -31.22
CA ALA A 187 -12.13 14.52 -30.87
C ALA A 187 -10.95 14.23 -29.93
N SER A 188 -9.80 14.85 -30.18
CA SER A 188 -8.61 14.70 -29.31
C SER A 188 -8.85 15.25 -27.90
N ILE A 189 -9.51 16.40 -27.76
CA ILE A 189 -9.85 16.98 -26.46
C ILE A 189 -10.79 16.03 -25.69
N VAL A 190 -11.83 15.53 -26.34
CA VAL A 190 -12.79 14.60 -25.76
C VAL A 190 -12.08 13.31 -25.30
N TYR A 191 -11.28 12.70 -26.17
CA TYR A 191 -10.54 11.49 -25.85
C TYR A 191 -9.56 11.69 -24.70
N SER A 192 -8.85 12.82 -24.69
CA SER A 192 -7.95 13.18 -23.60
C SER A 192 -8.68 13.26 -22.25
N TYR A 193 -9.85 13.85 -22.23
CA TYR A 193 -10.63 14.04 -21.01
C TYR A 193 -11.22 12.73 -20.48
N TYR A 194 -11.84 11.93 -21.37
CA TYR A 194 -12.59 10.73 -20.98
C TYR A 194 -11.71 9.48 -20.80
N VAL A 195 -10.57 9.37 -21.51
CA VAL A 195 -9.75 8.15 -21.47
C VAL A 195 -8.36 8.42 -20.88
N THR A 196 -7.63 9.38 -21.44
CA THR A 196 -6.20 9.50 -21.12
C THR A 196 -5.96 10.01 -19.69
N ARG A 197 -6.72 11.01 -19.22
CA ARG A 197 -6.56 11.55 -17.86
C ARG A 197 -6.89 10.52 -16.78
N PRO A 198 -8.00 9.77 -16.83
CA PRO A 198 -8.29 8.72 -15.86
C PRO A 198 -7.22 7.63 -15.82
N VAL A 199 -6.76 7.14 -16.97
CA VAL A 199 -5.67 6.13 -17.03
C VAL A 199 -4.39 6.62 -16.37
N LEU A 200 -4.00 7.87 -16.61
CA LEU A 200 -2.83 8.47 -15.96
C LEU A 200 -3.02 8.62 -14.43
N ARG A 201 -4.24 8.93 -13.95
CA ARG A 201 -4.55 8.98 -12.52
C ARG A 201 -4.41 7.61 -11.88
N ILE A 202 -5.01 6.58 -12.46
CA ILE A 202 -4.90 5.19 -11.99
C ILE A 202 -3.43 4.75 -11.95
N SER A 203 -2.66 5.02 -13.00
CA SER A 203 -1.23 4.72 -13.05
C SER A 203 -0.42 5.42 -11.94
N ASN A 204 -0.74 6.69 -11.65
CA ASN A 204 -0.06 7.42 -10.58
C ASN A 204 -0.41 6.88 -9.18
N VAL A 205 -1.68 6.52 -8.94
CA VAL A 205 -2.11 5.89 -7.68
C VAL A 205 -1.41 4.54 -7.52
N SER A 206 -1.40 3.69 -8.56
CA SER A 206 -0.69 2.42 -8.56
C SER A 206 0.81 2.58 -8.25
N LYS A 207 1.46 3.61 -8.81
CA LYS A 207 2.86 3.91 -8.51
C LYS A 207 3.07 4.27 -7.03
N ARG A 208 2.20 5.12 -6.44
CA ARG A 208 2.28 5.46 -5.01
C ARG A 208 2.06 4.25 -4.12
N MET A 209 1.13 3.36 -4.48
CA MET A 209 0.94 2.10 -3.77
C MET A 209 2.21 1.23 -3.78
N SER A 210 2.97 1.22 -4.87
CA SER A 210 4.26 0.52 -4.91
C SER A 210 5.33 1.13 -4.01
N GLU A 211 5.17 2.41 -3.64
CA GLU A 211 5.99 3.14 -2.66
C GLU A 211 5.41 3.04 -1.23
N LEU A 212 4.41 2.16 -1.01
CA LEU A 212 3.69 1.94 0.25
C LEU A 212 2.87 3.16 0.73
N ASP A 213 2.56 4.10 -0.16
CA ASP A 213 1.66 5.22 0.12
C ASP A 213 0.23 4.85 -0.29
N PHE A 214 -0.58 4.44 0.67
CA PHE A 214 -1.99 4.03 0.50
C PHE A 214 -2.99 5.16 0.78
N SER A 215 -2.54 6.40 0.94
CA SER A 215 -3.41 7.56 1.25
C SER A 215 -4.24 8.02 0.06
N TRP A 216 -3.85 7.64 -1.16
CA TRP A 216 -4.48 8.07 -2.41
C TRP A 216 -5.50 7.06 -2.90
N ARG A 217 -6.62 7.59 -3.40
CA ARG A 217 -7.70 6.78 -4.00
C ARG A 217 -8.02 7.25 -5.41
N CYS A 218 -8.45 6.32 -6.26
CA CYS A 218 -9.04 6.63 -7.55
C CYS A 218 -10.49 7.08 -7.39
N GLU A 219 -10.97 7.97 -8.28
CA GLU A 219 -12.37 8.37 -8.34
C GLU A 219 -13.25 7.18 -8.80
N GLU A 220 -14.31 6.87 -8.05
CA GLU A 220 -15.20 5.72 -8.29
C GLU A 220 -16.49 6.10 -9.06
N ASN A 221 -16.65 7.38 -9.47
CA ASN A 221 -17.88 7.90 -10.07
C ASN A 221 -18.10 7.45 -11.54
N ARG A 222 -17.41 6.40 -12.01
CA ARG A 222 -17.51 5.88 -13.36
C ARG A 222 -18.14 4.49 -13.34
N THR A 223 -18.98 4.23 -14.37
CA THR A 223 -19.67 2.94 -14.54
C THR A 223 -19.06 2.08 -15.66
N ASP A 224 -17.97 2.54 -16.27
CA ASP A 224 -17.23 1.84 -17.32
C ASP A 224 -16.10 0.94 -16.74
N GLU A 225 -15.34 0.30 -17.63
CA GLU A 225 -14.22 -0.59 -17.28
C GLU A 225 -13.13 0.12 -16.45
N LEU A 226 -12.93 1.42 -16.68
CA LEU A 226 -12.00 2.24 -15.91
C LEU A 226 -12.51 2.48 -14.47
N GLY A 227 -13.82 2.59 -14.30
CA GLY A 227 -14.45 2.65 -12.97
C GLY A 227 -14.28 1.35 -12.20
N ILE A 228 -14.52 0.20 -12.84
CA ILE A 228 -14.29 -1.13 -12.25
C ILE A 228 -12.85 -1.30 -11.83
N LEU A 229 -11.90 -0.88 -12.69
CA LEU A 229 -10.47 -0.93 -12.37
C LEU A 229 -10.12 -0.02 -11.19
N ALA A 230 -10.69 1.19 -11.12
CA ALA A 230 -10.50 2.12 -10.02
C ALA A 230 -10.99 1.55 -8.68
N CYS A 231 -12.19 0.95 -8.66
CA CYS A 231 -12.74 0.28 -7.48
C CYS A 231 -11.87 -0.88 -7.02
N SER A 232 -11.47 -1.75 -7.95
CA SER A 232 -10.61 -2.91 -7.64
C SER A 232 -9.25 -2.48 -7.08
N LEU A 233 -8.67 -1.42 -7.62
CA LEU A 233 -7.41 -0.86 -7.13
C LEU A 233 -7.57 -0.24 -5.73
N ASN A 234 -8.67 0.47 -5.46
CA ASN A 234 -8.98 1.02 -4.15
C ASN A 234 -9.18 -0.09 -3.11
N GLU A 235 -9.89 -1.16 -3.46
CA GLU A 235 -10.09 -2.32 -2.58
C GLU A 235 -8.76 -3.03 -2.27
N MET A 236 -7.91 -3.23 -3.28
CA MET A 236 -6.57 -3.79 -3.10
C MET A 236 -5.72 -2.90 -2.18
N SER A 237 -5.75 -1.56 -2.41
CA SER A 237 -5.05 -0.58 -1.58
C SER A 237 -5.47 -0.67 -0.11
N GLN A 238 -6.77 -0.76 0.13
CA GLN A 238 -7.32 -0.87 1.47
C GLN A 238 -6.91 -2.17 2.16
N LYS A 239 -7.05 -3.32 1.49
CA LYS A 239 -6.65 -4.62 2.03
C LYS A 239 -5.15 -4.65 2.35
N LEU A 240 -4.32 -4.11 1.47
CA LEU A 240 -2.87 -4.06 1.67
C LEU A 240 -2.49 -3.13 2.83
N SER A 241 -3.13 -1.96 2.94
CA SER A 241 -2.93 -1.02 4.05
C SER A 241 -3.26 -1.66 5.41
N VAL A 242 -4.41 -2.36 5.51
CA VAL A 242 -4.82 -3.08 6.73
C VAL A 242 -3.81 -4.17 7.06
N SER A 243 -3.45 -5.02 6.08
CA SER A 243 -2.47 -6.10 6.30
C SER A 243 -1.11 -5.59 6.74
N MET A 244 -0.65 -4.46 6.19
CA MET A 244 0.62 -3.83 6.60
C MET A 244 0.55 -3.29 8.04
N THR A 245 -0.58 -2.72 8.44
CA THR A 245 -0.80 -2.24 9.81
C THR A 245 -0.83 -3.41 10.80
N ASP A 246 -1.54 -4.48 10.46
CA ASP A 246 -1.61 -5.69 11.27
C ASP A 246 -0.23 -6.35 11.44
N LEU A 247 0.53 -6.45 10.33
CA LEU A 247 1.89 -6.98 10.36
C LEU A 247 2.82 -6.14 11.23
N LYS A 248 2.71 -4.81 11.15
CA LYS A 248 3.50 -3.89 11.99
C LYS A 248 3.17 -4.07 13.46
N CYS A 249 1.88 -4.11 13.81
CA CYS A 249 1.42 -4.34 15.18
C CYS A 249 1.88 -5.70 15.72
N ALA A 250 1.78 -6.77 14.92
CA ALA A 250 2.25 -8.10 15.28
C ALA A 250 3.77 -8.13 15.49
N ASN A 251 4.53 -7.43 14.65
CA ASN A 251 6.00 -7.35 14.77
C ASN A 251 6.42 -6.56 16.03
N GLU A 252 5.77 -5.43 16.33
CA GLU A 252 6.01 -4.65 17.55
C GLU A 252 5.71 -5.50 18.81
N LYS A 253 4.61 -6.25 18.81
CA LYS A 253 4.27 -7.17 19.90
C LYS A 253 5.31 -8.27 20.05
N LEU A 254 5.71 -8.91 18.96
CA LEU A 254 6.72 -9.97 18.97
C LEU A 254 8.05 -9.43 19.51
N GLN A 255 8.43 -8.23 19.14
CA GLN A 255 9.66 -7.60 19.60
C GLN A 255 9.64 -7.32 21.11
N ALA A 256 8.49 -6.83 21.62
CA ALA A 256 8.29 -6.65 23.06
C ALA A 256 8.34 -7.99 23.84
N ASP A 257 7.75 -9.05 23.27
CA ASP A 257 7.79 -10.39 23.87
C ASP A 257 9.23 -10.94 23.93
N ILE A 258 10.01 -10.77 22.85
CA ILE A 258 11.44 -11.17 22.80
C ILE A 258 12.27 -10.40 23.83
N GLU A 259 12.06 -9.08 23.96
CA GLU A 259 12.79 -8.27 24.95
C GLU A 259 12.43 -8.72 26.37
N ARG A 260 11.17 -9.03 26.63
CA ARG A 260 10.71 -9.56 27.92
C ARG A 260 11.35 -10.92 28.24
N GLU A 261 11.40 -11.83 27.26
CA GLU A 261 12.01 -13.15 27.41
C GLU A 261 13.51 -13.03 27.71
N ARG A 262 14.23 -12.17 26.98
CA ARG A 262 15.65 -11.90 27.24
C ARG A 262 15.92 -11.33 28.64
N ALA A 263 15.06 -10.41 29.09
CA ALA A 263 15.18 -9.86 30.44
C ALA A 263 14.98 -10.94 31.52
N LEU A 264 14.03 -11.86 31.31
CA LEU A 264 13.80 -13.00 32.22
C LEU A 264 14.99 -13.98 32.21
N GLU A 265 15.55 -14.28 31.03
CA GLU A 265 16.73 -15.13 30.90
C GLU A 265 17.95 -14.53 31.59
N GLN A 266 18.21 -13.23 31.38
CA GLN A 266 19.30 -12.52 32.02
C GLN A 266 19.16 -12.53 33.56
N ALA A 267 17.97 -12.23 34.09
CA ALA A 267 17.71 -12.27 35.51
C ALA A 267 17.89 -13.70 36.10
N GLN A 268 17.64 -14.73 35.30
CA GLN A 268 17.92 -16.10 35.73
C GLN A 268 19.41 -16.42 35.79
N LEU A 269 20.16 -15.98 34.78
CA LEU A 269 21.64 -16.14 34.76
C LEU A 269 22.30 -15.38 35.91
N ASP A 270 21.87 -14.14 36.17
CA ASP A 270 22.37 -13.33 37.28
C ASP A 270 22.09 -14.00 38.63
N PHE A 271 20.88 -14.57 38.81
CA PHE A 271 20.51 -15.35 40.00
C PHE A 271 21.46 -16.55 40.20
N PHE A 272 21.68 -17.39 39.17
CA PHE A 272 22.56 -18.54 39.31
C PHE A 272 24.01 -18.17 39.53
N SER A 273 24.49 -17.07 38.94
CA SER A 273 25.82 -16.52 39.19
C SER A 273 25.99 -16.11 40.64
N ALA A 274 25.00 -15.39 41.19
CA ALA A 274 24.97 -14.97 42.58
C ALA A 274 24.94 -16.16 43.57
N VAL A 275 24.05 -17.16 43.29
CA VAL A 275 24.02 -18.42 44.04
C VAL A 275 25.39 -19.08 44.10
N SER A 276 26.04 -19.20 42.95
CA SER A 276 27.36 -19.86 42.89
C SER A 276 28.42 -19.12 43.70
N HIS A 277 28.39 -17.79 43.67
CA HIS A 277 29.29 -16.97 44.45
C HIS A 277 29.08 -17.09 45.96
N GLU A 278 27.79 -17.03 46.38
CA GLU A 278 27.46 -17.07 47.83
C GLU A 278 27.61 -18.49 48.45
N LEU A 279 27.52 -19.57 47.64
CA LEU A 279 27.85 -20.93 48.09
C LEU A 279 29.34 -21.17 48.16
N LYS A 280 30.17 -20.57 47.26
CA LYS A 280 31.62 -20.77 47.23
C LYS A 280 32.27 -20.25 48.50
N THR A 281 31.83 -19.12 49.03
CA THR A 281 32.41 -18.48 50.25
C THR A 281 32.37 -19.37 51.46
N PRO A 282 31.18 -19.90 51.94
CA PRO A 282 31.12 -20.76 53.09
C PRO A 282 31.85 -22.09 52.88
N ILE A 283 31.83 -22.67 51.68
CA ILE A 283 32.59 -23.89 51.35
C ILE A 283 34.09 -23.64 51.58
N THR A 284 34.61 -22.48 51.11
CA THR A 284 36.01 -22.12 51.31
C THR A 284 36.36 -21.94 52.77
N VAL A 285 35.43 -21.38 53.59
CA VAL A 285 35.61 -21.22 55.02
C VAL A 285 35.68 -22.60 55.72
N ILE A 286 34.74 -23.49 55.43
CA ILE A 286 34.74 -24.85 56.01
C ILE A 286 35.99 -25.59 55.60
N LYS A 287 36.42 -25.53 54.33
CA LYS A 287 37.63 -26.15 53.84
C LYS A 287 38.87 -25.64 54.60
N GLY A 288 39.03 -24.31 54.70
CA GLY A 288 40.14 -23.72 55.43
C GLY A 288 40.18 -24.09 56.89
N GLN A 289 39.01 -24.10 57.58
CA GLN A 289 38.90 -24.52 58.96
C GLN A 289 39.29 -26.03 59.14
N THR A 290 38.82 -26.88 58.24
CA THR A 290 39.12 -28.32 58.28
C THR A 290 40.59 -28.62 57.99
N GLU A 291 41.19 -27.95 57.00
CA GLU A 291 42.64 -28.05 56.69
C GLU A 291 43.49 -27.53 57.83
N GLY A 292 43.11 -26.41 58.45
CA GLY A 292 43.80 -25.86 59.63
C GLY A 292 43.76 -26.80 60.81
N MET A 293 42.63 -27.41 61.11
CA MET A 293 42.45 -28.42 62.16
C MET A 293 43.23 -29.71 61.87
N LEU A 294 43.28 -30.14 60.59
CA LEU A 294 44.02 -31.33 60.16
C LEU A 294 45.52 -31.15 60.35
N LEU A 295 46.02 -29.98 59.97
CA LEU A 295 47.45 -29.63 60.06
C LEU A 295 47.87 -29.12 61.44
N ASN A 296 46.92 -28.97 62.37
CA ASN A 296 47.14 -28.49 63.75
C ASN A 296 47.88 -27.12 63.84
N ILE A 297 47.53 -26.16 62.97
CA ILE A 297 48.23 -24.88 62.78
C ILE A 297 47.51 -23.80 63.58
N GLY A 298 48.27 -23.01 64.37
CA GLY A 298 47.80 -21.77 65.00
C GLY A 298 46.56 -21.95 65.86
N ASP A 299 45.57 -21.05 65.67
CA ASP A 299 44.31 -21.06 66.44
C ASP A 299 43.43 -22.31 66.21
N TYR A 300 43.67 -23.03 65.11
CA TYR A 300 42.90 -24.24 64.74
C TYR A 300 43.22 -25.46 65.62
N GLN A 301 44.14 -25.34 66.60
CA GLN A 301 44.41 -26.37 67.59
C GLN A 301 43.21 -26.64 68.49
N ASP A 302 42.34 -25.64 68.74
CA ASP A 302 41.05 -25.85 69.40
C ASP A 302 40.03 -26.44 68.43
N ARG A 303 40.16 -27.74 68.20
CA ARG A 303 39.31 -28.47 67.26
C ARG A 303 37.80 -28.36 67.61
N ASN A 304 37.43 -28.37 68.87
CA ASN A 304 36.01 -28.33 69.28
C ASN A 304 35.39 -26.97 68.89
N LYS A 305 36.10 -25.88 69.09
CA LYS A 305 35.66 -24.55 68.70
C LYS A 305 35.45 -24.43 67.21
N TYR A 306 36.40 -24.93 66.37
CA TYR A 306 36.31 -24.80 64.93
C TYR A 306 35.34 -25.83 64.30
N LEU A 307 35.14 -27.01 64.93
CA LEU A 307 34.06 -27.92 64.55
C LEU A 307 32.69 -27.31 64.79
N ALA A 308 32.48 -26.67 65.96
CA ALA A 308 31.21 -25.96 66.23
C ALA A 308 30.98 -24.83 65.24
N ARG A 309 32.02 -24.04 64.87
CA ARG A 309 31.96 -22.99 63.89
C ARG A 309 31.68 -23.55 62.48
N SER A 310 32.30 -24.66 62.09
CA SER A 310 32.02 -25.31 60.81
C SER A 310 30.57 -25.81 60.72
N LEU A 311 30.03 -26.32 61.81
CA LEU A 311 28.64 -26.76 61.91
C LEU A 311 27.67 -25.58 61.72
N GLU A 312 27.94 -24.41 62.34
CA GLU A 312 27.16 -23.19 62.12
C GLU A 312 27.13 -22.77 60.66
N VAL A 313 28.29 -22.83 59.98
CA VAL A 313 28.42 -22.49 58.54
C VAL A 313 27.63 -23.52 57.70
N ILE A 314 27.67 -24.80 58.03
CA ILE A 314 26.92 -25.86 57.34
C ILE A 314 25.42 -25.61 57.49
N ASN A 315 24.93 -25.33 58.73
CA ASN A 315 23.52 -25.02 58.96
C ASN A 315 23.04 -23.79 58.15
N THR A 316 23.89 -22.77 58.05
CA THR A 316 23.62 -21.58 57.24
C THR A 316 23.51 -21.94 55.73
N MET A 317 24.41 -22.82 55.24
CA MET A 317 24.35 -23.33 53.88
C MET A 317 23.07 -24.16 53.60
N GLU A 318 22.67 -25.00 54.54
CA GLU A 318 21.45 -25.81 54.45
C GLU A 318 20.23 -24.90 54.29
N ASN A 319 20.11 -23.88 55.11
CA ASN A 319 19.04 -22.89 55.01
C ASN A 319 19.06 -22.18 53.63
N MET A 320 20.24 -21.75 53.15
CA MET A 320 20.40 -21.11 51.86
C MET A 320 19.96 -22.02 50.69
N VAL A 321 20.33 -23.33 50.76
CA VAL A 321 19.88 -24.32 49.74
C VAL A 321 18.35 -24.47 49.75
N GLN A 322 17.72 -24.52 50.94
CA GLN A 322 16.26 -24.59 51.06
C GLN A 322 15.55 -23.33 50.49
N GLU A 323 16.17 -22.16 50.67
CA GLU A 323 15.68 -20.92 50.10
C GLU A 323 15.80 -20.91 48.56
N ILE A 324 16.91 -21.37 48.02
CA ILE A 324 17.13 -21.51 46.56
C ILE A 324 16.12 -22.50 45.96
N LEU A 325 15.91 -23.64 46.57
CA LEU A 325 14.92 -24.64 46.15
C LEU A 325 13.50 -24.07 46.16
N THR A 326 13.18 -23.25 47.15
CA THR A 326 11.89 -22.57 47.23
C THR A 326 11.70 -21.63 46.05
N VAL A 327 12.67 -20.76 45.77
CA VAL A 327 12.67 -19.82 44.61
C VAL A 327 12.58 -20.60 43.29
N SER A 328 13.37 -21.65 43.12
CA SER A 328 13.39 -22.48 41.92
C SER A 328 12.01 -23.12 41.66
N ARG A 329 11.38 -23.65 42.70
CA ARG A 329 9.99 -24.22 42.60
C ARG A 329 8.99 -23.15 42.18
N MET A 330 9.08 -21.97 42.79
CA MET A 330 8.14 -20.86 42.50
C MET A 330 8.29 -20.30 41.10
N LYS A 331 9.50 -20.27 40.52
CA LYS A 331 9.74 -19.84 39.14
C LYS A 331 9.36 -20.87 38.08
N SER A 332 9.10 -22.13 38.49
CA SER A 332 8.60 -23.15 37.58
C SER A 332 7.12 -22.91 37.29
N SER A 333 6.80 -22.66 36.00
CA SER A 333 5.43 -22.39 35.53
C SER A 333 4.41 -23.52 35.78
N LYS A 334 4.82 -24.63 36.42
CA LYS A 334 3.99 -25.81 36.67
C LYS A 334 3.44 -25.89 38.11
N VAL A 335 3.82 -24.97 38.97
CA VAL A 335 3.36 -25.04 40.41
C VAL A 335 2.15 -24.13 40.57
N GLU A 336 0.97 -24.75 40.64
CA GLU A 336 -0.25 -24.05 41.03
C GLU A 336 -0.21 -23.74 42.51
N LEU A 337 -0.53 -22.51 42.92
CA LEU A 337 -0.69 -22.10 44.29
C LEU A 337 -1.85 -22.87 44.94
N LYS A 338 -1.62 -23.47 46.08
CA LYS A 338 -2.69 -24.08 46.90
C LYS A 338 -3.42 -22.96 47.65
N LYS A 339 -4.29 -22.25 46.95
CA LYS A 339 -5.06 -21.16 47.54
C LYS A 339 -6.12 -21.67 48.46
N GLU A 340 -6.03 -21.28 49.74
CA GLU A 340 -7.03 -21.54 50.77
C GLU A 340 -7.37 -20.25 51.55
N THR A 341 -8.49 -20.24 52.26
CA THR A 341 -8.83 -19.10 53.12
C THR A 341 -8.05 -19.26 54.42
N ILE A 342 -7.18 -18.31 54.69
CA ILE A 342 -6.25 -18.31 55.83
C ILE A 342 -6.77 -17.33 56.89
N GLN A 343 -6.91 -17.78 58.14
CA GLN A 343 -7.18 -16.91 59.28
C GLN A 343 -5.90 -16.13 59.64
N PHE A 344 -5.74 -14.98 58.98
CA PHE A 344 -4.50 -14.23 58.97
C PHE A 344 -4.11 -13.70 60.36
N SER A 345 -5.09 -13.20 61.15
CA SER A 345 -4.83 -12.73 62.50
C SER A 345 -4.26 -13.84 63.42
N ASN A 346 -4.80 -15.06 63.31
CA ASN A 346 -4.31 -16.20 64.09
C ASN A 346 -2.91 -16.63 63.62
N MET A 347 -2.67 -16.63 62.31
CA MET A 347 -1.35 -16.97 61.76
C MET A 347 -0.29 -15.98 62.24
N LEU A 348 -0.54 -14.66 62.18
CA LEU A 348 0.39 -13.64 62.67
C LEU A 348 0.77 -13.89 64.13
N LYS A 349 -0.22 -14.15 65.00
CA LYS A 349 0.01 -14.42 66.44
C LYS A 349 0.86 -15.66 66.65
N GLN A 350 0.62 -16.72 65.88
CA GLN A 350 1.42 -17.96 65.98
C GLN A 350 2.86 -17.77 65.50
N GLU A 351 3.07 -16.99 64.46
CA GLU A 351 4.41 -16.82 63.86
C GLU A 351 5.27 -15.86 64.68
N TYR A 352 4.73 -14.74 65.21
CA TYR A 352 5.58 -13.85 66.02
C TYR A 352 5.94 -14.48 67.37
N ALA A 353 5.09 -15.33 67.95
CA ALA A 353 5.42 -16.05 69.19
C ALA A 353 6.71 -16.89 69.08
N LEU A 354 7.09 -17.32 67.87
CA LEU A 354 8.34 -18.05 67.66
C LEU A 354 9.59 -17.18 67.84
N PHE A 355 9.45 -15.87 67.88
CA PHE A 355 10.54 -14.90 68.00
C PHE A 355 10.61 -14.23 69.40
N GLU A 356 9.74 -14.57 70.33
CA GLU A 356 9.67 -13.93 71.65
C GLU A 356 11.03 -13.94 72.37
N ASP A 357 11.75 -15.08 72.39
CA ASP A 357 13.06 -15.19 73.03
C ASP A 357 14.08 -14.24 72.39
N LEU A 358 14.05 -14.09 71.08
CA LEU A 358 14.97 -13.16 70.35
C LEU A 358 14.63 -11.69 70.60
N ILE A 359 13.37 -11.38 70.72
CA ILE A 359 12.84 -10.05 71.05
C ILE A 359 13.30 -9.65 72.45
N ILE A 360 13.13 -10.55 73.42
CA ILE A 360 13.57 -10.35 74.82
C ILE A 360 15.10 -10.22 74.90
N GLN A 361 15.83 -11.11 74.20
CA GLN A 361 17.29 -11.10 74.20
C GLN A 361 17.90 -9.78 73.67
N LYS A 362 17.27 -9.18 72.67
CA LYS A 362 17.66 -7.89 72.09
C LYS A 362 17.08 -6.66 72.79
N GLY A 363 16.22 -6.86 73.78
CA GLY A 363 15.52 -5.78 74.47
C GLY A 363 14.64 -4.94 73.59
N ILE A 364 14.06 -5.56 72.55
CA ILE A 364 13.18 -4.87 71.61
C ILE A 364 11.79 -4.64 72.22
N ASP A 365 11.30 -3.42 72.14
CA ASP A 365 9.93 -3.06 72.53
C ASP A 365 8.97 -3.47 71.39
N TRP A 366 8.22 -4.57 71.59
CA TRP A 366 7.31 -5.13 70.59
C TRP A 366 5.89 -4.62 70.77
N ASN A 367 5.37 -3.97 69.72
CA ASN A 367 4.07 -3.36 69.72
C ASN A 367 3.19 -4.00 68.65
N GLU A 368 2.15 -4.75 69.04
CA GLU A 368 1.21 -5.37 68.11
C GLU A 368 -0.16 -4.69 68.09
N ASN A 369 -0.70 -4.47 66.88
CA ASN A 369 -2.04 -3.99 66.67
C ASN A 369 -2.67 -4.79 65.52
N ILE A 370 -3.20 -5.96 65.86
CA ILE A 370 -3.78 -6.91 64.91
C ILE A 370 -5.29 -6.95 65.11
N ALA A 371 -6.04 -6.51 64.09
CA ALA A 371 -7.50 -6.63 64.10
C ALA A 371 -7.94 -8.11 64.16
N SER A 372 -9.04 -8.40 64.86
CA SER A 372 -9.62 -9.73 64.90
C SER A 372 -10.22 -10.11 63.53
N ASP A 373 -10.27 -11.43 63.26
CA ASP A 373 -10.99 -12.02 62.13
C ASP A 373 -10.54 -11.61 60.71
N LEU A 374 -9.27 -11.22 60.55
CA LEU A 374 -8.71 -10.98 59.22
C LEU A 374 -8.52 -12.32 58.48
N SER A 375 -8.99 -12.36 57.23
CA SER A 375 -8.85 -13.52 56.35
C SER A 375 -8.24 -13.13 55.02
N VAL A 376 -7.28 -13.92 54.53
CA VAL A 376 -6.57 -13.75 53.28
C VAL A 376 -6.69 -15.02 52.46
N ILE A 377 -6.84 -14.91 51.16
CA ILE A 377 -6.84 -16.05 50.23
C ILE A 377 -5.43 -16.24 49.65
N GLY A 378 -4.82 -17.41 49.91
CA GLY A 378 -3.47 -17.67 49.43
C GLY A 378 -2.93 -19.04 49.85
N ASP A 379 -1.66 -19.29 49.50
CA ASP A 379 -0.95 -20.49 49.93
C ASP A 379 -0.40 -20.27 51.37
N LYS A 380 -0.95 -21.03 52.32
CA LYS A 380 -0.65 -20.89 53.74
C LYS A 380 0.84 -21.01 54.04
N ALA A 381 1.53 -21.95 53.41
CA ALA A 381 2.94 -22.19 53.68
C ALA A 381 3.82 -21.03 53.13
N LEU A 382 3.44 -20.48 51.99
CA LEU A 382 4.16 -19.35 51.36
C LEU A 382 3.90 -18.05 52.14
N ILE A 383 2.66 -17.74 52.50
CA ILE A 383 2.32 -16.55 53.29
C ILE A 383 2.99 -16.60 54.66
N LYS A 384 3.00 -17.76 55.33
CA LYS A 384 3.77 -17.98 56.55
C LYS A 384 5.27 -17.63 56.35
N LYS A 385 5.85 -18.04 55.21
CA LYS A 385 7.26 -17.72 54.89
C LYS A 385 7.51 -16.21 54.68
N VAL A 386 6.53 -15.49 54.09
CA VAL A 386 6.59 -14.02 54.02
C VAL A 386 6.63 -13.38 55.38
N ILE A 387 5.68 -13.77 56.26
CA ILE A 387 5.59 -13.23 57.63
C ILE A 387 6.89 -13.45 58.39
N ASN A 388 7.43 -14.68 58.36
CA ASN A 388 8.65 -15.02 59.06
C ASN A 388 9.87 -14.26 58.54
N ASN A 389 10.00 -14.09 57.22
CA ASN A 389 11.08 -13.29 56.66
C ASN A 389 11.00 -11.82 57.09
N LEU A 390 9.80 -11.23 57.11
CA LEU A 390 9.65 -9.82 57.48
C LEU A 390 9.88 -9.60 58.97
N ILE A 391 9.35 -10.46 59.87
CA ILE A 391 9.58 -10.40 61.32
C ILE A 391 11.06 -10.61 61.60
N SER A 392 11.67 -11.66 61.06
CA SER A 392 13.11 -11.95 61.25
C SER A 392 14.01 -10.78 60.78
N ASN A 393 13.68 -10.18 59.60
CA ASN A 393 14.42 -9.01 59.13
C ASN A 393 14.21 -7.83 60.07
N ALA A 394 13.00 -7.52 60.52
CA ALA A 394 12.76 -6.43 61.44
C ALA A 394 13.57 -6.61 62.73
N ILE A 395 13.55 -7.80 63.32
CA ILE A 395 14.34 -8.09 64.54
C ILE A 395 15.86 -8.02 64.27
N SER A 396 16.32 -8.61 63.15
CA SER A 396 17.76 -8.68 62.84
C SER A 396 18.42 -7.32 62.63
N TYR A 397 17.71 -6.42 61.92
CA TYR A 397 18.22 -5.11 61.58
C TYR A 397 17.87 -4.01 62.58
N SER A 398 17.01 -4.27 63.58
CA SER A 398 16.72 -3.33 64.64
C SER A 398 17.87 -3.25 65.63
N PRO A 399 18.30 -2.05 66.08
CA PRO A 399 19.22 -1.85 67.20
C PRO A 399 18.66 -2.43 68.49
N GLU A 400 19.56 -2.75 69.44
CA GLU A 400 19.15 -3.13 70.81
C GLU A 400 18.35 -1.99 71.45
N GLY A 401 17.25 -2.29 72.11
CA GLY A 401 16.39 -1.32 72.76
C GLY A 401 15.46 -0.49 71.82
N SER A 402 15.40 -0.81 70.52
CA SER A 402 14.50 -0.17 69.57
C SER A 402 13.08 -0.76 69.64
N SER A 403 12.11 -0.12 68.96
CA SER A 403 10.73 -0.62 68.90
C SER A 403 10.41 -1.20 67.53
N ILE A 404 9.59 -2.25 67.52
CA ILE A 404 8.99 -2.83 66.30
C ILE A 404 7.45 -2.74 66.43
N TYR A 405 6.79 -2.22 65.37
CA TYR A 405 5.35 -2.13 65.29
C TYR A 405 4.85 -3.12 64.26
N LEU A 406 3.98 -4.06 64.65
CA LEU A 406 3.31 -5.00 63.78
C LEU A 406 1.82 -4.64 63.73
N THR A 407 1.35 -4.20 62.58
CA THR A 407 -0.03 -3.75 62.42
C THR A 407 -0.73 -4.55 61.30
N ALA A 408 -1.95 -5.02 61.54
CA ALA A 408 -2.76 -5.66 60.52
C ALA A 408 -4.24 -5.26 60.68
N PHE A 409 -4.84 -4.78 59.58
CA PHE A 409 -6.25 -4.33 59.55
C PHE A 409 -6.86 -4.49 58.18
N ALA A 410 -8.18 -4.45 58.11
CA ALA A 410 -8.91 -4.40 56.83
C ALA A 410 -9.17 -2.95 56.43
N LYS A 411 -8.88 -2.63 55.19
CA LYS A 411 -9.15 -1.33 54.57
C LYS A 411 -9.60 -1.50 53.12
N ASP A 412 -10.71 -0.89 52.75
CA ASP A 412 -11.27 -0.90 51.39
C ASP A 412 -11.45 -2.32 50.79
N GLY A 413 -11.77 -3.30 51.63
CA GLY A 413 -11.97 -4.69 51.23
C GLY A 413 -10.70 -5.54 51.10
N ALA A 414 -9.53 -4.96 51.34
CA ALA A 414 -8.24 -5.63 51.35
C ALA A 414 -7.65 -5.70 52.75
N VAL A 415 -6.81 -6.70 53.04
CA VAL A 415 -6.06 -6.85 54.30
C VAL A 415 -4.72 -6.15 54.12
N GLN A 416 -4.46 -5.15 54.97
CA GLN A 416 -3.16 -4.50 55.07
C GLN A 416 -2.35 -5.07 56.21
N PHE A 417 -1.09 -5.42 55.95
CA PHE A 417 -0.12 -5.88 56.91
C PHE A 417 1.11 -4.99 56.87
N LEU A 418 1.48 -4.42 57.98
CA LEU A 418 2.54 -3.41 58.15
C LEU A 418 3.54 -3.92 59.21
N VAL A 419 4.82 -3.81 58.90
CA VAL A 419 5.91 -4.05 59.85
C VAL A 419 6.82 -2.83 59.81
N GLU A 420 6.90 -2.09 60.93
CA GLU A 420 7.78 -0.93 61.07
C GLU A 420 8.83 -1.20 62.15
N ASN A 421 10.07 -1.08 61.80
CA ASN A 421 11.19 -1.16 62.75
C ASN A 421 11.87 0.22 62.88
N THR A 422 12.12 0.62 64.16
CA THR A 422 12.65 1.96 64.46
C THR A 422 14.16 1.99 64.60
N GLY A 423 14.74 3.19 64.48
CA GLY A 423 16.16 3.42 64.64
C GLY A 423 17.05 2.98 63.47
N VAL A 424 16.42 2.69 62.32
CA VAL A 424 17.10 2.28 61.10
C VAL A 424 16.69 3.18 59.95
N HIS A 425 17.62 3.42 59.04
CA HIS A 425 17.34 4.17 57.83
C HIS A 425 18.07 3.51 56.65
N ILE A 426 17.40 3.36 55.53
CA ILE A 426 17.94 2.78 54.32
C ILE A 426 18.16 3.93 53.29
N PRO A 427 19.35 4.07 52.71
CA PRO A 427 19.56 5.09 51.66
C PRO A 427 18.54 4.88 50.52
N ASP A 428 17.92 5.96 50.08
CA ASP A 428 16.85 5.88 49.02
C ASP A 428 17.35 5.22 47.74
N SER A 429 18.63 5.38 47.38
CA SER A 429 19.24 4.71 46.23
C SER A 429 19.33 3.18 46.37
N GLU A 430 19.23 2.66 47.58
CA GLU A 430 19.33 1.21 47.89
C GLU A 430 17.95 0.53 47.95
N ILE A 431 16.88 1.27 48.23
CA ILE A 431 15.52 0.72 48.38
C ILE A 431 15.10 -0.13 47.19
N PRO A 432 15.27 0.30 45.90
CA PRO A 432 14.91 -0.51 44.75
C PRO A 432 15.65 -1.85 44.65
N LYS A 433 16.89 -1.91 45.18
CA LYS A 433 17.75 -3.09 45.09
C LYS A 433 17.52 -4.10 46.22
N LEU A 434 16.78 -3.74 47.26
CA LEU A 434 16.54 -4.60 48.40
C LEU A 434 15.85 -5.92 48.06
N PHE A 435 15.13 -5.91 46.96
CA PHE A 435 14.42 -7.08 46.43
C PHE A 435 15.24 -7.90 45.42
N ASP A 436 16.50 -7.50 45.14
CA ASP A 436 17.40 -8.30 44.32
C ASP A 436 17.95 -9.47 45.10
N ALA A 437 18.14 -10.60 44.42
CA ALA A 437 18.66 -11.80 45.07
C ALA A 437 20.07 -11.58 45.60
N PHE A 438 20.34 -11.95 46.88
CA PHE A 438 21.58 -11.83 47.57
C PHE A 438 22.05 -10.38 47.85
N TYR A 439 21.18 -9.39 47.54
CA TYR A 439 21.52 -8.01 47.82
C TYR A 439 21.51 -7.68 49.31
N ARG A 440 22.49 -6.92 49.75
CA ARG A 440 22.61 -6.46 51.17
C ARG A 440 23.21 -5.06 51.15
N VAL A 441 22.66 -4.14 51.97
CA VAL A 441 23.20 -2.81 52.16
C VAL A 441 24.59 -2.92 52.83
N GLU A 442 25.58 -2.20 52.33
CA GLU A 442 27.02 -2.36 52.71
C GLU A 442 27.29 -2.24 54.21
N HIS A 443 26.54 -1.41 54.92
CA HIS A 443 26.68 -1.24 56.38
C HIS A 443 26.24 -2.47 57.22
N SER A 444 25.48 -3.38 56.61
CA SER A 444 24.95 -4.60 57.28
C SER A 444 25.83 -5.84 57.04
N ARG A 445 26.94 -5.72 56.27
CA ARG A 445 27.90 -6.82 55.99
C ARG A 445 28.64 -7.34 57.23
N ASN A 446 28.43 -6.73 58.41
CA ASN A 446 28.96 -7.28 59.65
C ASN A 446 28.42 -8.72 59.84
N LYS A 447 29.35 -9.68 59.97
CA LYS A 447 29.12 -11.14 60.09
C LYS A 447 28.15 -11.57 61.21
N LYS A 448 27.75 -10.67 62.10
CA LYS A 448 26.84 -10.94 63.22
C LYS A 448 25.33 -11.05 62.85
N THR A 449 24.92 -10.51 61.68
CA THR A 449 23.52 -10.50 61.26
C THR A 449 23.12 -11.62 60.29
N GLY A 450 24.01 -12.56 59.99
CA GLY A 450 23.81 -13.90 59.42
C GLY A 450 22.80 -14.17 58.28
N GLY A 451 22.28 -13.18 57.58
CA GLY A 451 21.27 -13.36 56.54
C GLY A 451 21.83 -13.71 55.16
N SER A 452 21.14 -14.60 54.44
CA SER A 452 21.47 -15.05 53.07
C SER A 452 21.34 -13.97 51.99
N GLY A 453 20.60 -12.87 52.25
CA GLY A 453 20.21 -11.87 51.24
C GLY A 453 19.07 -12.37 50.30
N LEU A 454 18.50 -13.57 50.53
CA LEU A 454 17.39 -14.10 49.77
C LEU A 454 16.03 -13.79 50.37
N GLY A 455 15.94 -13.38 51.65
CA GLY A 455 14.68 -13.23 52.36
C GLY A 455 13.70 -12.27 51.68
N LEU A 456 14.11 -11.05 51.34
CA LEU A 456 13.26 -10.08 50.66
C LEU A 456 12.98 -10.44 49.19
N TYR A 457 13.90 -11.10 48.50
CA TYR A 457 13.68 -11.65 47.18
C TYR A 457 12.60 -12.74 47.18
N ILE A 458 12.58 -13.62 48.22
CA ILE A 458 11.54 -14.64 48.43
C ILE A 458 10.19 -13.95 48.73
N VAL A 459 10.19 -12.92 49.56
CA VAL A 459 8.99 -12.12 49.87
C VAL A 459 8.39 -11.55 48.60
N LYS A 460 9.18 -10.86 47.79
CA LYS A 460 8.79 -10.33 46.51
C LYS A 460 8.17 -11.43 45.60
N THR A 461 8.91 -12.52 45.42
CA THR A 461 8.46 -13.62 44.53
C THR A 461 7.13 -14.22 44.99
N ILE A 462 6.92 -14.39 46.29
CA ILE A 462 5.66 -14.90 46.84
C ILE A 462 4.52 -13.90 46.64
N LEU A 463 4.75 -12.62 46.93
CA LEU A 463 3.72 -11.59 46.83
C LEU A 463 3.31 -11.34 45.36
N GLU A 464 4.25 -11.33 44.42
CA GLU A 464 3.97 -11.23 42.97
C GLU A 464 3.09 -12.42 42.50
N GLN A 465 3.36 -13.66 42.97
CA GLN A 465 2.51 -14.80 42.62
C GLN A 465 1.09 -14.72 43.23
N HIS A 466 0.96 -14.09 44.42
CA HIS A 466 -0.33 -13.84 45.04
C HIS A 466 -1.04 -12.59 44.52
N GLN A 467 -0.39 -11.82 43.60
CA GLN A 467 -0.89 -10.54 43.09
C GLN A 467 -1.13 -9.51 44.20
N ALA A 468 -0.35 -9.61 45.28
CA ALA A 468 -0.40 -8.69 46.41
C ALA A 468 0.51 -7.48 46.14
N GLU A 469 0.02 -6.30 46.53
CA GLU A 469 0.84 -5.08 46.47
C GLU A 469 1.75 -4.99 47.68
N TYR A 470 2.99 -4.51 47.50
CA TYR A 470 3.94 -4.33 48.57
C TYR A 470 4.81 -3.10 48.37
N SER A 471 5.27 -2.51 49.47
CA SER A 471 6.18 -1.38 49.45
C SER A 471 7.09 -1.37 50.66
N ILE A 472 8.26 -0.76 50.53
CA ILE A 472 9.18 -0.43 51.61
C ILE A 472 9.55 1.03 51.52
N ILE A 473 9.44 1.75 52.62
CA ILE A 473 9.73 3.19 52.68
C ILE A 473 10.43 3.53 54.01
N ASN A 474 11.22 4.59 53.99
CA ASN A 474 11.68 5.20 55.22
C ASN A 474 10.55 6.06 55.82
N THR A 475 10.38 5.96 57.13
CA THR A 475 9.51 6.82 57.93
C THR A 475 10.39 7.74 58.81
N GLU A 476 9.79 8.68 59.50
CA GLU A 476 10.52 9.51 60.50
C GLU A 476 11.12 8.67 61.64
N ARG A 477 10.56 7.49 61.93
CA ARG A 477 10.98 6.62 63.03
C ARG A 477 11.93 5.52 62.57
N GLY A 478 11.83 5.10 61.29
CA GLY A 478 12.60 3.95 60.85
C GLY A 478 12.21 3.50 59.44
N VAL A 479 12.01 2.20 59.25
CA VAL A 479 11.65 1.57 57.97
C VAL A 479 10.31 0.86 58.09
N LEU A 480 9.39 1.16 57.19
CA LEU A 480 8.07 0.55 57.12
C LEU A 480 7.95 -0.34 55.89
N PHE A 481 7.63 -1.59 56.08
CA PHE A 481 7.20 -2.54 55.07
C PHE A 481 5.69 -2.68 55.09
N THR A 482 5.04 -2.53 53.94
CA THR A 482 3.59 -2.65 53.79
C THR A 482 3.25 -3.73 52.76
N ILE A 483 2.27 -4.57 53.06
CA ILE A 483 1.65 -5.53 52.13
C ILE A 483 0.14 -5.29 52.13
N GLN A 484 -0.45 -5.42 50.94
CA GLN A 484 -1.89 -5.40 50.75
C GLN A 484 -2.31 -6.65 49.98
N PHE A 485 -3.13 -7.51 50.63
CA PHE A 485 -3.65 -8.73 50.06
C PHE A 485 -5.08 -8.56 49.54
#